data_86d7b852ffca8bdf2ba3d3af1a98b010
#
_entry.id   86d7b852ffca8bdf2ba3d3af1a98b010
#
_cell.length_a   1.000
_cell.length_b   1.000
_cell.length_c   1.000
_cell.angle_alpha   90.00
_cell.angle_beta   90.00
_cell.angle_gamma   90.00
#
_symmetry.space_group_name_H-M   'P 1'
#
loop_
_entity.id
_entity.type
_entity.pdbx_description
1 polymer ?
#
loop_
_entity_poly.entity_id
_entity_poly.type
_entity_poly.pdbx_seq_one_letter_code
_entity_poly.pdbx_strand_id
1 'polypeptide(L)'
;LHIPTVIVPLFPAHFSALGMLMADERQDFIQTYLANLGDIDFGELLSIHRDMRALAEQDLKLKDNMEVQIKLDLRYVGQEFTLSVPIDLAQIEAGDVAGIRKAYDDLHELRYAHHAADEPVEMVNYRLVATGKRPTLILPDVGSGGAEIIAAHRPVYFDDSASPVDCPVYDRRQLVSGYKISGP
;
A
#
# COMPACT_ATOMS: atom_id res chain seq x y z
N LEU A 1 7.94 -26.81 -7.15
CA LEU A 1 7.87 -25.34 -7.21
C LEU A 1 9.27 -24.82 -7.54
N HIS A 2 9.44 -24.25 -8.75
CA HIS A 2 10.70 -23.60 -9.10
C HIS A 2 10.70 -22.19 -8.53
N ILE A 3 11.28 -22.00 -7.34
CA ILE A 3 11.44 -20.69 -6.70
C ILE A 3 12.89 -20.23 -6.93
N PRO A 4 13.15 -19.31 -7.85
CA PRO A 4 14.53 -18.93 -8.23
C PRO A 4 15.23 -18.09 -7.16
N THR A 5 14.49 -17.45 -6.26
CA THR A 5 15.07 -16.56 -5.25
C THR A 5 14.28 -16.64 -3.95
N VAL A 6 14.99 -16.82 -2.84
CA VAL A 6 14.45 -16.77 -1.48
C VAL A 6 15.14 -15.66 -0.72
N ILE A 7 14.37 -14.74 -0.15
CA ILE A 7 14.88 -13.64 0.68
C ILE A 7 14.63 -13.96 2.15
N VAL A 8 15.70 -13.96 2.94
CA VAL A 8 15.61 -14.11 4.39
C VAL A 8 15.96 -12.76 5.03
N PRO A 9 14.98 -12.04 5.62
CA PRO A 9 15.21 -10.71 6.19
C PRO A 9 16.08 -10.74 7.44
N LEU A 10 16.56 -9.57 7.88
CA LEU A 10 17.48 -9.45 9.03
C LEU A 10 16.87 -10.05 10.31
N PHE A 11 15.59 -9.89 10.54
CA PHE A 11 14.84 -10.44 11.68
C PHE A 11 13.72 -11.40 11.22
N PRO A 12 14.06 -12.62 10.72
CA PRO A 12 13.07 -13.50 10.10
C PRO A 12 11.96 -13.92 11.08
N ALA A 13 12.30 -14.19 12.35
CA ALA A 13 11.32 -14.58 13.38
C ALA A 13 10.41 -13.43 13.83
N HIS A 14 10.79 -12.18 13.57
CA HIS A 14 10.06 -10.97 14.00
C HIS A 14 9.72 -10.05 12.82
N PHE A 15 9.71 -10.57 11.61
CA PHE A 15 9.55 -9.75 10.40
C PHE A 15 8.19 -9.05 10.35
N SER A 16 7.12 -9.72 10.79
CA SER A 16 5.79 -9.10 10.88
C SER A 16 5.76 -7.95 11.88
N ALA A 17 6.39 -8.12 13.05
CA ALA A 17 6.48 -7.05 14.06
C ALA A 17 7.29 -5.86 13.53
N LEU A 18 8.39 -6.12 12.80
CA LEU A 18 9.16 -5.07 12.12
C LEU A 18 8.30 -4.33 11.09
N GLY A 19 7.52 -5.05 10.28
CA GLY A 19 6.59 -4.45 9.33
C GLY A 19 5.55 -3.55 9.99
N MET A 20 4.99 -3.97 11.13
CA MET A 20 4.05 -3.14 11.91
C MET A 20 4.70 -1.87 12.49
N LEU A 21 5.97 -1.95 12.90
CA LEU A 21 6.72 -0.77 13.36
C LEU A 21 7.01 0.22 12.25
N MET A 22 7.13 -0.25 11.00
CA MET A 22 7.40 0.57 9.82
C MET A 22 6.14 1.09 9.13
N ALA A 23 4.98 0.52 9.44
CA ALA A 23 3.73 0.91 8.80
C ALA A 23 3.35 2.33 9.18
N ASP A 24 2.94 3.11 8.17
CA ASP A 24 2.35 4.43 8.38
C ASP A 24 1.03 4.31 9.17
N GLU A 25 0.71 5.36 9.90
CA GLU A 25 -0.59 5.46 10.54
C GLU A 25 -1.62 5.91 9.49
N ARG A 26 -2.69 5.14 9.31
CA ARG A 26 -3.71 5.44 8.31
C ARG A 26 -5.09 5.45 8.93
N GLN A 27 -5.88 6.46 8.53
CA GLN A 27 -7.29 6.57 8.85
C GLN A 27 -8.11 6.84 7.60
N ASP A 28 -9.22 6.14 7.48
CA ASP A 28 -10.16 6.26 6.36
C ASP A 28 -11.48 6.84 6.88
N PHE A 29 -11.87 8.00 6.35
CA PHE A 29 -13.13 8.67 6.62
C PHE A 29 -14.04 8.53 5.42
N ILE A 30 -15.29 8.17 5.64
CA ILE A 30 -16.27 7.94 4.58
C ILE A 30 -17.57 8.64 4.99
N GLN A 31 -18.13 9.41 4.06
CA GLN A 31 -19.46 9.99 4.19
C GLN A 31 -20.28 9.71 2.94
N THR A 32 -21.47 9.18 3.13
CA THR A 32 -22.41 8.97 2.05
C THR A 32 -22.90 10.32 1.52
N TYR A 33 -22.81 10.47 0.19
CA TYR A 33 -23.29 11.64 -0.54
C TYR A 33 -23.82 11.13 -1.89
N LEU A 34 -25.12 10.85 -1.94
CA LEU A 34 -25.75 10.31 -3.13
C LEU A 34 -26.30 11.45 -4.01
N ALA A 35 -25.65 11.67 -5.14
CA ALA A 35 -26.09 12.65 -6.15
C ALA A 35 -25.56 12.27 -7.54
N ASN A 36 -26.32 12.65 -8.60
CA ASN A 36 -25.75 12.61 -9.94
C ASN A 36 -24.52 13.53 -10.02
N LEU A 37 -23.53 13.17 -10.80
CA LEU A 37 -22.28 13.91 -10.90
C LEU A 37 -22.47 15.39 -11.33
N GLY A 38 -23.48 15.65 -12.17
CA GLY A 38 -23.85 17.00 -12.58
C GLY A 38 -24.62 17.83 -11.56
N ASP A 39 -25.16 17.20 -10.52
CA ASP A 39 -26.01 17.83 -9.49
C ASP A 39 -25.26 18.00 -8.14
N ILE A 40 -23.96 17.72 -8.11
CA ILE A 40 -23.15 17.81 -6.90
C ILE A 40 -23.03 19.27 -6.42
N ASP A 41 -23.34 19.51 -5.16
CA ASP A 41 -22.98 20.74 -4.48
C ASP A 41 -21.52 20.68 -3.99
N PHE A 42 -20.61 21.27 -4.76
CA PHE A 42 -19.18 21.31 -4.42
C PHE A 42 -18.90 22.12 -3.15
N GLY A 43 -19.76 23.08 -2.80
CA GLY A 43 -19.66 23.81 -1.54
C GLY A 43 -19.88 22.88 -0.34
N GLU A 44 -20.87 22.00 -0.43
CA GLU A 44 -21.13 20.96 0.56
C GLU A 44 -19.96 19.95 0.64
N LEU A 45 -19.42 19.51 -0.51
CA LEU A 45 -18.25 18.62 -0.52
C LEU A 45 -17.03 19.26 0.15
N LEU A 46 -16.79 20.54 -0.04
CA LEU A 46 -15.71 21.28 0.63
C LEU A 46 -15.94 21.38 2.14
N SER A 47 -17.22 21.46 2.59
CA SER A 47 -17.53 21.41 4.02
C SER A 47 -17.21 20.02 4.60
N ILE A 48 -17.67 18.95 3.94
CA ILE A 48 -17.38 17.56 4.30
C ILE A 48 -15.87 17.32 4.36
N HIS A 49 -15.12 17.81 3.36
CA HIS A 49 -13.66 17.73 3.33
C HIS A 49 -13.02 18.37 4.57
N ARG A 50 -13.44 19.59 4.92
CA ARG A 50 -12.88 20.31 6.08
C ARG A 50 -13.16 19.59 7.39
N ASP A 51 -14.38 19.08 7.57
CA ASP A 51 -14.78 18.37 8.77
C ASP A 51 -14.00 17.06 8.93
N MET A 52 -13.88 16.26 7.86
CA MET A 52 -13.09 15.03 7.87
C MET A 52 -11.61 15.28 8.09
N ARG A 53 -11.06 16.34 7.48
CA ARG A 53 -9.66 16.73 7.68
C ARG A 53 -9.39 17.14 9.13
N ALA A 54 -10.29 17.90 9.73
CA ALA A 54 -10.19 18.29 11.13
C ALA A 54 -10.21 17.08 12.08
N LEU A 55 -11.09 16.08 11.80
CA LEU A 55 -11.10 14.82 12.53
C LEU A 55 -9.78 14.05 12.37
N ALA A 56 -9.25 13.98 11.13
CA ALA A 56 -7.97 13.33 10.88
C ALA A 56 -6.81 14.00 11.64
N GLU A 57 -6.77 15.33 11.67
CA GLU A 57 -5.78 16.11 12.43
C GLU A 57 -5.91 15.92 13.95
N GLN A 58 -7.11 15.59 14.43
CA GLN A 58 -7.35 15.28 15.84
C GLN A 58 -6.92 13.86 16.19
N ASP A 59 -7.25 12.88 15.34
CA ASP A 59 -7.13 11.45 15.65
C ASP A 59 -5.74 10.89 15.33
N LEU A 60 -5.06 11.40 14.28
CA LEU A 60 -3.72 10.94 13.92
C LEU A 60 -2.67 11.41 14.94
N LYS A 61 -1.80 10.48 15.34
CA LYS A 61 -0.66 10.77 16.21
C LYS A 61 0.52 11.37 15.43
N LEU A 62 0.69 10.95 14.16
CA LEU A 62 1.76 11.37 13.25
C LEU A 62 1.30 12.49 12.31
N LYS A 63 0.71 13.54 12.86
CA LYS A 63 0.10 14.62 12.08
C LYS A 63 1.07 15.58 11.40
N ASP A 64 2.31 15.69 11.88
CA ASP A 64 3.31 16.60 11.32
C ASP A 64 3.67 16.31 9.87
N ASN A 65 3.53 15.04 9.45
CA ASN A 65 3.75 14.56 8.09
C ASN A 65 2.50 13.88 7.53
N MET A 66 1.33 14.50 7.74
CA MET A 66 0.06 13.96 7.26
C MET A 66 -0.11 14.22 5.77
N GLU A 67 -0.32 13.17 5.02
CA GLU A 67 -0.78 13.20 3.62
C GLU A 67 -2.27 12.91 3.58
N VAL A 68 -2.99 13.64 2.73
CA VAL A 68 -4.43 13.43 2.52
C VAL A 68 -4.68 13.05 1.09
N GLN A 69 -5.41 11.96 0.87
CA GLN A 69 -5.91 11.54 -0.43
C GLN A 69 -7.43 11.57 -0.43
N ILE A 70 -8.01 12.22 -1.42
CA ILE A 70 -9.46 12.26 -1.64
C ILE A 70 -9.82 11.19 -2.67
N LYS A 71 -10.95 10.50 -2.44
CA LYS A 71 -11.56 9.60 -3.42
C LYS A 71 -13.06 9.82 -3.45
N LEU A 72 -13.64 9.74 -4.63
CA LEU A 72 -15.09 9.68 -4.80
C LEU A 72 -15.46 8.26 -5.20
N ASP A 73 -16.42 7.66 -4.49
CA ASP A 73 -17.02 6.39 -4.93
C ASP A 73 -18.09 6.71 -5.96
N LEU A 74 -17.76 6.44 -7.22
CA LEU A 74 -18.60 6.73 -8.39
C LEU A 74 -19.10 5.43 -9.03
N ARG A 75 -20.28 5.48 -9.64
CA ARG A 75 -20.82 4.39 -10.44
C ARG A 75 -21.75 4.93 -11.54
N TYR A 76 -21.98 4.16 -12.58
CA TYR A 76 -23.10 4.46 -13.48
C TYR A 76 -24.41 4.27 -12.74
N VAL A 77 -25.38 5.15 -13.01
CA VAL A 77 -26.71 5.07 -12.37
C VAL A 77 -27.34 3.70 -12.61
N GLY A 78 -27.81 3.07 -11.53
CA GLY A 78 -28.39 1.73 -11.56
C GLY A 78 -27.40 0.58 -11.39
N GLN A 79 -26.08 0.83 -11.32
CA GLN A 79 -25.12 -0.19 -10.95
C GLN A 79 -25.02 -0.34 -9.43
N GLU A 80 -24.71 -1.56 -8.98
CA GLU A 80 -24.53 -1.86 -7.55
C GLU A 80 -23.14 -1.48 -7.06
N PHE A 81 -22.10 -1.75 -7.85
CA PHE A 81 -20.70 -1.58 -7.44
C PHE A 81 -20.16 -0.21 -7.83
N THR A 82 -19.38 0.37 -6.92
CA THR A 82 -18.70 1.66 -7.13
C THR A 82 -17.22 1.47 -7.44
N LEU A 83 -16.63 2.42 -8.16
CA LEU A 83 -15.19 2.63 -8.27
C LEU A 83 -14.78 3.81 -7.40
N SER A 84 -13.75 3.59 -6.56
CA SER A 84 -13.13 4.66 -5.77
C SER A 84 -12.11 5.40 -6.63
N VAL A 85 -12.51 6.56 -7.15
CA VAL A 85 -11.73 7.40 -8.07
C VAL A 85 -10.92 8.40 -7.28
N PRO A 86 -9.57 8.40 -7.35
CA PRO A 86 -8.74 9.43 -6.75
C PRO A 86 -9.00 10.80 -7.42
N ILE A 87 -9.18 11.84 -6.61
CA ILE A 87 -9.48 13.20 -7.06
C ILE A 87 -8.59 14.17 -6.31
N ASP A 88 -8.15 15.23 -7.00
CA ASP A 88 -7.44 16.33 -6.38
C ASP A 88 -8.42 17.34 -5.75
N LEU A 89 -8.03 17.95 -4.64
CA LEU A 89 -8.86 18.97 -3.99
C LEU A 89 -9.16 20.14 -4.94
N ALA A 90 -8.20 20.51 -5.79
CA ALA A 90 -8.38 21.58 -6.79
C ALA A 90 -9.52 21.29 -7.78
N GLN A 91 -9.80 20.02 -8.11
CA GLN A 91 -10.93 19.66 -8.97
C GLN A 91 -12.27 19.92 -8.26
N ILE A 92 -12.32 19.66 -6.95
CA ILE A 92 -13.52 19.94 -6.13
C ILE A 92 -13.70 21.45 -5.98
N GLU A 93 -12.62 22.22 -5.71
CA GLU A 93 -12.64 23.68 -5.59
C GLU A 93 -13.08 24.36 -6.91
N ALA A 94 -12.68 23.80 -8.04
CA ALA A 94 -13.06 24.30 -9.37
C ALA A 94 -14.46 23.83 -9.84
N GLY A 95 -15.10 22.87 -9.13
CA GLY A 95 -16.33 22.25 -9.62
C GLY A 95 -16.14 21.50 -10.94
N ASP A 96 -14.98 20.85 -11.12
CA ASP A 96 -14.56 20.22 -12.38
C ASP A 96 -15.28 18.88 -12.63
N VAL A 97 -16.57 18.95 -12.91
CA VAL A 97 -17.41 17.79 -13.25
C VAL A 97 -16.79 16.99 -14.41
N ALA A 98 -16.28 17.68 -15.44
CA ALA A 98 -15.77 17.03 -16.64
C ALA A 98 -14.46 16.25 -16.34
N GLY A 99 -13.55 16.83 -15.56
CA GLY A 99 -12.31 16.15 -15.12
C GLY A 99 -12.61 14.96 -14.22
N ILE A 100 -13.55 15.08 -13.28
CA ILE A 100 -13.98 13.98 -12.41
C ILE A 100 -14.61 12.86 -13.23
N ARG A 101 -15.48 13.21 -14.20
CA ARG A 101 -16.07 12.23 -15.12
C ARG A 101 -15.00 11.51 -15.93
N LYS A 102 -14.05 12.23 -16.48
CA LYS A 102 -12.96 11.64 -17.24
C LYS A 102 -12.12 10.68 -16.39
N ALA A 103 -11.79 11.06 -15.16
CA ALA A 103 -11.02 10.20 -14.24
C ALA A 103 -11.77 8.89 -13.92
N TYR A 104 -13.11 8.96 -13.79
CA TYR A 104 -13.94 7.78 -13.63
C TYR A 104 -13.93 6.89 -14.88
N ASP A 105 -14.15 7.46 -16.06
CA ASP A 105 -14.17 6.71 -17.33
C ASP A 105 -12.81 6.04 -17.61
N ASP A 106 -11.69 6.76 -17.40
CA ASP A 106 -10.34 6.22 -17.54
C ASP A 106 -10.10 5.03 -16.58
N LEU A 107 -10.54 5.15 -15.33
CA LEU A 107 -10.41 4.07 -14.34
C LEU A 107 -11.31 2.88 -14.68
N HIS A 108 -12.52 3.14 -15.17
CA HIS A 108 -13.46 2.10 -15.58
C HIS A 108 -12.93 1.33 -16.79
N GLU A 109 -12.38 2.04 -17.79
CA GLU A 109 -11.70 1.44 -18.95
C GLU A 109 -10.51 0.57 -18.51
N LEU A 110 -9.68 1.08 -17.60
CA LEU A 110 -8.53 0.32 -17.07
C LEU A 110 -8.95 -0.97 -16.34
N ARG A 111 -10.08 -0.92 -15.61
CA ARG A 111 -10.55 -2.06 -14.79
C ARG A 111 -11.32 -3.10 -15.57
N TYR A 112 -12.15 -2.63 -16.50
CA TYR A 112 -13.16 -3.46 -17.17
C TYR A 112 -13.01 -3.51 -18.69
N ALA A 113 -11.98 -2.81 -19.24
CA ALA A 113 -11.70 -2.71 -20.69
C ALA A 113 -12.84 -2.05 -21.49
N HIS A 114 -13.69 -1.27 -20.85
CA HIS A 114 -14.73 -0.44 -21.48
C HIS A 114 -15.18 0.68 -20.54
N HIS A 115 -15.78 1.71 -21.09
CA HIS A 115 -16.56 2.72 -20.39
C HIS A 115 -17.79 3.11 -21.22
N ALA A 116 -18.75 3.76 -20.60
CA ALA A 116 -20.01 4.17 -21.25
C ALA A 116 -20.16 5.70 -21.16
N ALA A 117 -19.65 6.40 -22.19
CA ALA A 117 -19.56 7.86 -22.20
C ALA A 117 -20.94 8.57 -22.04
N ASP A 118 -22.00 7.95 -22.56
CA ASP A 118 -23.35 8.51 -22.56
C ASP A 118 -24.17 8.16 -21.30
N GLU A 119 -23.68 7.21 -20.49
CA GLU A 119 -24.40 6.81 -19.28
C GLU A 119 -24.18 7.81 -18.14
N PRO A 120 -25.24 8.17 -17.39
CA PRO A 120 -25.10 9.07 -16.25
C PRO A 120 -24.30 8.40 -15.13
N VAL A 121 -23.46 9.21 -14.46
CA VAL A 121 -22.67 8.79 -13.30
C VAL A 121 -23.21 9.44 -12.05
N GLU A 122 -23.33 8.67 -10.97
CA GLU A 122 -23.67 9.17 -9.65
C GLU A 122 -22.52 8.95 -8.66
N MET A 123 -22.36 9.87 -7.74
CA MET A 123 -21.51 9.76 -6.58
C MET A 123 -22.29 9.11 -5.44
N VAL A 124 -21.67 8.16 -4.75
CA VAL A 124 -22.25 7.44 -3.60
C VAL A 124 -21.61 7.86 -2.29
N ASN A 125 -20.28 7.97 -2.27
CA ASN A 125 -19.57 8.39 -1.07
C ASN A 125 -18.45 9.37 -1.40
N TYR A 126 -18.19 10.25 -0.47
CA TYR A 126 -16.94 10.99 -0.33
C TYR A 126 -16.01 10.25 0.62
N ARG A 127 -14.75 10.05 0.22
CA ARG A 127 -13.73 9.41 1.06
C ARG A 127 -12.54 10.34 1.23
N LEU A 128 -12.06 10.41 2.47
CA LEU A 128 -10.78 11.04 2.81
C LEU A 128 -9.90 9.99 3.48
N VAL A 129 -8.73 9.77 2.90
CA VAL A 129 -7.70 8.89 3.48
C VAL A 129 -6.59 9.77 4.01
N ALA A 130 -6.41 9.77 5.32
CA ALA A 130 -5.33 10.49 5.98
C ALA A 130 -4.23 9.50 6.37
N THR A 131 -2.99 9.80 6.00
CA THR A 131 -1.81 8.97 6.28
C THR A 131 -0.75 9.79 6.99
N GLY A 132 -0.48 9.45 8.25
CA GLY A 132 0.64 9.99 9.02
C GLY A 132 1.91 9.19 8.73
N LYS A 133 2.87 9.80 8.03
CA LYS A 133 4.11 9.14 7.63
C LYS A 133 5.04 8.91 8.81
N ARG A 134 5.49 7.67 8.95
CA ARG A 134 6.56 7.35 9.92
C ARG A 134 7.93 7.74 9.37
N PRO A 135 8.87 8.13 10.26
CA PRO A 135 10.27 8.23 9.88
C PRO A 135 10.79 6.90 9.34
N THR A 136 11.61 6.95 8.30
CA THR A 136 12.24 5.75 7.75
C THR A 136 13.09 5.06 8.81
N LEU A 137 12.81 3.80 9.10
CA LEU A 137 13.61 3.01 10.02
C LEU A 137 14.94 2.66 9.37
N ILE A 138 16.02 3.10 9.99
CA ILE A 138 17.38 2.71 9.58
C ILE A 138 17.71 1.38 10.25
N LEU A 139 17.79 0.32 9.45
CA LEU A 139 18.20 -0.98 9.94
C LEU A 139 19.72 -1.01 10.10
N PRO A 140 20.25 -1.72 11.10
CA PRO A 140 21.69 -1.88 11.26
C PRO A 140 22.28 -2.64 10.08
N ASP A 141 23.54 -2.33 9.76
CA ASP A 141 24.26 -3.07 8.75
C ASP A 141 24.44 -4.54 9.14
N VAL A 142 24.42 -5.40 8.13
CA VAL A 142 24.57 -6.85 8.31
C VAL A 142 26.05 -7.19 8.35
N GLY A 143 26.53 -7.58 9.52
CA GLY A 143 27.85 -8.24 9.71
C GLY A 143 29.07 -7.39 9.41
N SER A 144 30.02 -7.43 10.32
CA SER A 144 31.33 -6.85 10.13
C SER A 144 32.41 -7.86 9.58
N GLY A 145 31.94 -9.09 9.26
CA GLY A 145 32.85 -10.18 8.86
C GLY A 145 33.71 -10.72 10.01
N GLY A 146 33.60 -12.00 10.29
CA GLY A 146 34.41 -12.71 11.24
C GLY A 146 35.27 -13.80 10.56
N ALA A 147 36.27 -14.30 11.23
CA ALA A 147 37.17 -15.33 10.69
C ALA A 147 36.51 -16.72 10.60
N GLU A 148 35.44 -16.97 11.31
CA GLU A 148 34.81 -18.29 11.42
C GLU A 148 33.31 -18.21 11.05
N ILE A 149 33.04 -18.28 9.74
CA ILE A 149 31.68 -18.12 9.18
C ILE A 149 30.87 -19.42 9.32
N ILE A 150 31.56 -20.60 9.30
CA ILE A 150 30.89 -21.90 9.43
C ILE A 150 30.78 -22.24 10.91
N ALA A 151 29.51 -22.23 11.40
CA ALA A 151 29.23 -22.52 12.80
C ALA A 151 29.10 -24.03 13.10
N ALA A 152 28.71 -24.82 12.12
CA ALA A 152 28.44 -26.25 12.25
C ALA A 152 28.31 -26.93 10.87
N HIS A 153 28.21 -28.26 10.88
CA HIS A 153 27.80 -29.07 9.74
C HIS A 153 26.53 -29.85 10.08
N ARG A 154 25.71 -30.14 9.07
CA ARG A 154 24.43 -30.79 9.25
C ARG A 154 24.08 -31.68 8.05
N PRO A 155 23.68 -32.95 8.27
CA PRO A 155 23.21 -33.81 7.19
C PRO A 155 21.84 -33.31 6.68
N VAL A 156 21.73 -33.10 5.36
CA VAL A 156 20.52 -32.67 4.69
C VAL A 156 20.20 -33.64 3.56
N TYR A 157 18.95 -34.08 3.47
CA TYR A 157 18.45 -34.88 2.35
C TYR A 157 17.91 -33.95 1.29
N PHE A 158 18.38 -34.11 0.05
CA PHE A 158 17.83 -33.46 -1.14
C PHE A 158 17.07 -34.50 -1.96
N ASP A 159 16.04 -34.06 -2.71
CA ASP A 159 15.17 -34.95 -3.48
C ASP A 159 15.96 -35.84 -4.46
N ASP A 160 17.08 -35.38 -4.98
CA ASP A 160 17.92 -36.08 -5.95
C ASP A 160 19.06 -36.90 -5.31
N SER A 161 19.17 -36.92 -3.99
CA SER A 161 20.27 -37.59 -3.30
C SER A 161 19.84 -38.87 -2.58
N ALA A 162 20.52 -40.00 -2.87
CA ALA A 162 20.28 -41.28 -2.20
C ALA A 162 20.76 -41.33 -0.74
N SER A 163 21.59 -40.39 -0.33
CA SER A 163 22.16 -40.29 1.02
C SER A 163 22.21 -38.82 1.44
N PRO A 164 22.25 -38.52 2.75
CA PRO A 164 22.35 -37.16 3.22
C PRO A 164 23.68 -36.52 2.79
N VAL A 165 23.60 -35.27 2.36
CA VAL A 165 24.76 -34.45 2.04
C VAL A 165 25.14 -33.66 3.28
N ASP A 166 26.46 -33.64 3.62
CA ASP A 166 26.95 -32.85 4.74
C ASP A 166 27.03 -31.37 4.36
N CYS A 167 26.10 -30.57 4.90
CA CYS A 167 25.93 -29.16 4.54
C CYS A 167 26.50 -28.26 5.64
N PRO A 168 27.31 -27.26 5.29
CA PRO A 168 27.78 -26.27 6.24
C PRO A 168 26.66 -25.36 6.71
N VAL A 169 26.64 -25.05 8.00
CA VAL A 169 25.71 -24.09 8.62
C VAL A 169 26.52 -22.81 8.91
N TYR A 170 26.11 -21.71 8.29
CA TYR A 170 26.77 -20.42 8.41
C TYR A 170 26.15 -19.57 9.52
N ASP A 171 26.98 -18.92 10.35
CA ASP A 171 26.49 -17.87 11.25
C ASP A 171 26.18 -16.62 10.44
N ARG A 172 24.91 -16.34 10.29
CA ARG A 172 24.41 -15.21 9.53
C ARG A 172 24.98 -13.86 9.99
N ARG A 173 25.27 -13.70 11.28
CA ARG A 173 25.83 -12.46 11.85
C ARG A 173 27.25 -12.18 11.37
N GLN A 174 27.94 -13.21 10.87
CA GLN A 174 29.28 -13.12 10.35
C GLN A 174 29.32 -12.91 8.83
N LEU A 175 28.18 -13.06 8.14
CA LEU A 175 28.10 -12.85 6.70
C LEU A 175 28.13 -11.35 6.38
N VAL A 176 29.02 -10.97 5.47
CA VAL A 176 29.12 -9.59 4.95
C VAL A 176 28.31 -9.40 3.67
N SER A 177 27.99 -8.16 3.35
CA SER A 177 27.32 -7.82 2.07
C SER A 177 28.13 -8.34 0.88
N GLY A 178 27.46 -8.97 -0.08
CA GLY A 178 28.06 -9.54 -1.27
C GLY A 178 28.75 -10.90 -1.08
N TYR A 179 28.75 -11.49 0.12
CA TYR A 179 29.27 -12.84 0.34
C TYR A 179 28.44 -13.85 -0.44
N LYS A 180 29.14 -14.74 -1.16
CA LYS A 180 28.51 -15.78 -1.99
C LYS A 180 28.83 -17.15 -1.42
N ILE A 181 27.80 -17.95 -1.28
CA ILE A 181 27.89 -19.36 -0.85
C ILE A 181 27.45 -20.20 -2.03
N SER A 182 28.25 -21.16 -2.43
CA SER A 182 27.85 -22.19 -3.39
C SER A 182 27.24 -23.35 -2.63
N GLY A 183 26.07 -23.76 -3.05
CA GLY A 183 25.38 -24.91 -2.49
C GLY A 183 25.88 -26.24 -3.10
N PRO A 184 25.50 -27.36 -2.50
CA PRO A 184 25.68 -28.69 -3.08
C PRO A 184 24.84 -28.87 -4.34
#